data_ce4ecb97317f183f18e99b069ca63ddb
#
_entry.id   ce4ecb97317f183f18e99b069ca63ddb
#
_cell.length_a   1.000
_cell.length_b   1.000
_cell.length_c   1.000
_cell.angle_alpha   90.00
_cell.angle_beta   90.00
_cell.angle_gamma   90.00
#
_symmetry.space_group_name_H-M   'P 1'
#
loop_
_entity.id
_entity.type
_entity.pdbx_description
1 polymer ?
#
loop_
_entity_poly.entity_id
_entity_poly.type
_entity_poly.pdbx_seq_one_letter_code
_entity_poly.pdbx_strand_id
1 'polypeptide(L)'
;MTVLIDTNVLVYDTIENSTHHKSASELIDEVEDPIINSLSIVEFGFVLPRYGIDNENVQIKIEEILHSDYFTVSWISGKMIEKVSAFMIENKLSFRDFNDWIIAYDSYSRNIHLVTFDKVLQRKCKKLGVQIIEI
;
A
#
# COMPACT_ATOMS: atom_id res chain seq x y z
N MET A 1 -12.93 -0.92 -10.83
CA MET A 1 -11.96 0.17 -10.72
C MET A 1 -10.63 -0.40 -10.23
N THR A 2 -9.56 -0.06 -10.92
CA THR A 2 -8.21 -0.43 -10.50
C THR A 2 -7.73 0.52 -9.41
N VAL A 3 -7.26 -0.02 -8.29
CA VAL A 3 -6.77 0.77 -7.18
C VAL A 3 -5.46 0.20 -6.64
N LEU A 4 -4.63 1.07 -6.09
CA LEU A 4 -3.45 0.67 -5.31
C LEU A 4 -3.84 0.65 -3.84
N ILE A 5 -3.60 -0.48 -3.19
CA ILE A 5 -3.96 -0.70 -1.79
C ILE A 5 -2.72 -0.56 -0.91
N ASP A 6 -2.76 0.36 0.06
CA ASP A 6 -1.68 0.56 1.01
C ASP A 6 -1.67 -0.52 2.10
N THR A 7 -0.54 -0.65 2.76
CA THR A 7 -0.27 -1.65 3.81
C THR A 7 -1.34 -1.67 4.89
N ASN A 8 -1.74 -0.51 5.41
CA ASN A 8 -2.68 -0.45 6.53
C ASN A 8 -4.06 -1.04 6.18
N VAL A 9 -4.48 -0.95 4.94
CA VAL A 9 -5.74 -1.55 4.50
C VAL A 9 -5.66 -3.07 4.58
N LEU A 10 -4.53 -3.65 4.14
CA LEU A 10 -4.28 -5.09 4.24
C LEU A 10 -4.22 -5.54 5.70
N VAL A 11 -3.56 -4.77 6.55
CA VAL A 11 -3.45 -5.07 7.98
C VAL A 11 -4.83 -5.10 8.62
N TYR A 12 -5.65 -4.07 8.40
CA TYR A 12 -6.97 -3.98 9.01
C TYR A 12 -7.94 -5.03 8.45
N ASP A 13 -7.79 -5.41 7.19
CA ASP A 13 -8.54 -6.54 6.62
C ASP A 13 -8.20 -7.86 7.33
N THR A 14 -6.95 -8.03 7.74
CA THR A 14 -6.46 -9.24 8.39
C THR A 14 -6.84 -9.29 9.88
N ILE A 15 -6.82 -8.13 10.56
CA ILE A 15 -7.06 -8.05 12.01
C ILE A 15 -8.53 -7.80 12.28
N GLU A 16 -9.28 -8.86 12.56
CA GLU A 16 -10.74 -8.83 12.70
C GLU A 16 -11.26 -7.93 13.81
N ASN A 17 -10.49 -7.75 14.88
CA ASN A 17 -10.89 -6.87 15.99
C ASN A 17 -10.41 -5.42 15.83
N SER A 18 -9.86 -5.06 14.69
CA SER A 18 -9.52 -3.67 14.38
C SER A 18 -10.78 -2.82 14.19
N THR A 19 -10.74 -1.57 14.64
CA THR A 19 -11.84 -0.60 14.41
C THR A 19 -12.08 -0.33 12.93
N HIS A 20 -11.06 -0.55 12.08
CA HIS A 20 -11.14 -0.32 10.64
C HIS A 20 -11.36 -1.61 9.82
N HIS A 21 -11.52 -2.74 10.50
CA HIS A 21 -11.63 -4.05 9.80
C HIS A 21 -12.78 -4.06 8.80
N LYS A 22 -13.95 -3.65 9.23
CA LYS A 22 -15.15 -3.69 8.36
C LYS A 22 -14.97 -2.82 7.11
N SER A 23 -14.49 -1.60 7.27
CA SER A 23 -14.26 -0.69 6.13
C SER A 23 -13.21 -1.23 5.17
N ALA A 24 -12.13 -1.79 5.70
CA ALA A 24 -11.07 -2.38 4.88
C ALA A 24 -11.55 -3.60 4.10
N SER A 25 -12.25 -4.51 4.77
CA SER A 25 -12.76 -5.74 4.13
C SER A 25 -13.79 -5.44 3.07
N GLU A 26 -14.74 -4.55 3.35
CA GLU A 26 -15.75 -4.15 2.37
C GLU A 26 -15.11 -3.52 1.14
N LEU A 27 -14.11 -2.67 1.33
CA LEU A 27 -13.42 -2.04 0.22
C LEU A 27 -12.69 -3.06 -0.64
N ILE A 28 -11.93 -3.96 -0.04
CA ILE A 28 -11.21 -5.01 -0.78
C ILE A 28 -12.18 -5.87 -1.57
N ASP A 29 -13.32 -6.23 -0.98
CA ASP A 29 -14.33 -7.04 -1.65
C ASP A 29 -14.99 -6.34 -2.83
N GLU A 30 -15.09 -5.02 -2.79
CA GLU A 30 -15.74 -4.23 -3.83
C GLU A 30 -14.83 -3.87 -5.00
N VAL A 31 -13.51 -3.91 -4.80
CA VAL A 31 -12.55 -3.52 -5.82
C VAL A 31 -12.38 -4.63 -6.85
N GLU A 32 -12.48 -4.27 -8.13
CA GLU A 32 -12.38 -5.25 -9.22
C GLU A 32 -10.94 -5.69 -9.52
N ASP A 33 -9.98 -4.79 -9.34
CA ASP A 33 -8.58 -5.03 -9.72
C ASP A 33 -7.65 -4.37 -8.71
N PRO A 34 -7.48 -4.99 -7.52
CA PRO A 34 -6.61 -4.45 -6.50
C PRO A 34 -5.14 -4.73 -6.81
N ILE A 35 -4.34 -3.66 -6.77
CA ILE A 35 -2.89 -3.73 -6.95
C ILE A 35 -2.22 -3.47 -5.61
N ILE A 36 -1.19 -4.23 -5.30
CA ILE A 36 -0.39 -4.08 -4.10
C ILE A 36 1.07 -3.90 -4.51
N ASN A 37 1.70 -2.81 -4.04
CA ASN A 37 3.14 -2.63 -4.25
C ASN A 37 3.91 -3.64 -3.41
N SER A 38 5.00 -4.19 -3.96
CA SER A 38 5.84 -5.16 -3.25
C SER A 38 6.39 -4.61 -1.93
N LEU A 39 6.65 -3.30 -1.84
CA LEU A 39 7.03 -2.65 -0.59
C LEU A 39 5.96 -2.81 0.48
N SER A 40 4.69 -2.66 0.12
CA SER A 40 3.57 -2.82 1.04
C SER A 40 3.45 -4.26 1.56
N ILE A 41 3.83 -5.24 0.76
CA ILE A 41 3.86 -6.65 1.22
C ILE A 41 4.94 -6.84 2.29
N VAL A 42 6.12 -6.24 2.10
CA VAL A 42 7.20 -6.28 3.09
C VAL A 42 6.77 -5.59 4.39
N GLU A 43 6.18 -4.41 4.29
CA GLU A 43 5.67 -3.68 5.45
C GLU A 43 4.57 -4.46 6.17
N PHE A 44 3.68 -5.10 5.44
CA PHE A 44 2.63 -5.95 5.97
C PHE A 44 3.22 -7.07 6.85
N GLY A 45 4.23 -7.76 6.35
CA GLY A 45 4.94 -8.80 7.11
C GLY A 45 5.66 -8.24 8.34
N PHE A 46 6.13 -7.00 8.28
CA PHE A 46 6.79 -6.32 9.40
C PHE A 46 5.80 -5.86 10.47
N VAL A 47 4.59 -5.48 10.08
CA VAL A 47 3.58 -4.92 10.99
C VAL A 47 2.77 -6.00 11.70
N LEU A 48 2.40 -7.10 11.03
CA LEU A 48 1.53 -8.13 11.60
C LEU A 48 2.00 -8.68 12.96
N PRO A 49 3.30 -8.91 13.20
CA PRO A 49 3.74 -9.38 14.52
C PRO A 49 3.40 -8.43 15.66
N ARG A 50 3.25 -7.14 15.39
CA ARG A 50 2.86 -6.14 16.40
C ARG A 50 1.44 -6.36 16.90
N TYR A 51 0.61 -7.06 16.12
CA TYR A 51 -0.75 -7.42 16.48
C TYR A 51 -0.87 -8.83 17.06
N GLY A 52 0.28 -9.46 17.39
CA GLY A 52 0.32 -10.77 18.02
C GLY A 52 0.22 -11.95 17.07
N ILE A 53 0.37 -11.72 15.77
CA ILE A 53 0.37 -12.80 14.78
C ILE A 53 1.75 -13.46 14.76
N ASP A 54 1.80 -14.78 14.90
CA ASP A 54 3.05 -15.52 14.90
C ASP A 54 3.68 -15.60 13.51
N ASN A 55 4.98 -15.92 13.47
CA ASN A 55 5.74 -15.91 12.23
C ASN A 55 5.20 -16.87 11.16
N GLU A 56 4.70 -18.03 11.55
CA GLU A 56 4.14 -19.00 10.60
C GLU A 56 2.90 -18.46 9.92
N ASN A 57 2.02 -17.81 10.69
CA ASN A 57 0.81 -17.20 10.15
C ASN A 57 1.12 -15.95 9.33
N VAL A 58 2.15 -15.17 9.69
CA VAL A 58 2.62 -14.07 8.86
C VAL A 58 3.06 -14.58 7.49
N GLN A 59 3.85 -15.65 7.46
CA GLN A 59 4.30 -16.25 6.19
C GLN A 59 3.13 -16.72 5.35
N ILE A 60 2.15 -17.40 5.95
CA ILE A 60 0.95 -17.85 5.24
C ILE A 60 0.21 -16.69 4.60
N LYS A 61 0.03 -15.59 5.33
CA LYS A 61 -0.66 -14.40 4.82
C LYS A 61 0.09 -13.76 3.65
N ILE A 62 1.41 -13.69 3.72
CA ILE A 62 2.25 -13.17 2.63
C ILE A 62 2.08 -14.05 1.39
N GLU A 63 2.15 -15.37 1.55
CA GLU A 63 1.99 -16.29 0.43
C GLU A 63 0.60 -16.21 -0.20
N GLU A 64 -0.44 -16.02 0.61
CA GLU A 64 -1.80 -15.83 0.11
C GLU A 64 -1.89 -14.62 -0.82
N ILE A 65 -1.23 -13.51 -0.48
CA ILE A 65 -1.19 -12.32 -1.32
C ILE A 65 -0.41 -12.59 -2.60
N LEU A 66 0.79 -13.16 -2.48
CA LEU A 66 1.69 -13.37 -3.62
C LEU A 66 1.13 -14.36 -4.66
N HIS A 67 0.36 -15.34 -4.22
CA HIS A 67 -0.20 -16.39 -5.09
C HIS A 67 -1.69 -16.23 -5.36
N SER A 68 -2.29 -15.12 -4.92
CA SER A 68 -3.70 -14.83 -5.15
C SER A 68 -3.95 -14.48 -6.61
N ASP A 69 -5.06 -15.00 -7.15
CA ASP A 69 -5.55 -14.57 -8.46
C ASP A 69 -6.28 -13.22 -8.38
N TYR A 70 -6.58 -12.77 -7.17
CA TYR A 70 -7.33 -11.54 -6.94
C TYR A 70 -6.45 -10.31 -6.94
N PHE A 71 -5.26 -10.38 -6.32
CA PHE A 71 -4.32 -9.26 -6.22
C PHE A 71 -3.28 -9.30 -7.32
N THR A 72 -2.97 -8.14 -7.89
CA THR A 72 -1.82 -7.96 -8.77
C THR A 72 -0.72 -7.26 -7.98
N VAL A 73 0.50 -7.80 -8.03
CA VAL A 73 1.64 -7.19 -7.36
C VAL A 73 2.35 -6.23 -8.28
N SER A 74 2.55 -4.99 -7.82
CA SER A 74 3.39 -4.01 -8.47
C SER A 74 4.79 -4.11 -7.89
N TRP A 75 5.73 -4.65 -8.65
CA TRP A 75 7.09 -4.88 -8.19
C TRP A 75 7.93 -3.61 -8.26
N ILE A 76 8.62 -3.27 -7.18
CA ILE A 76 9.57 -2.16 -7.17
C ILE A 76 10.71 -2.53 -8.11
N SER A 77 10.99 -1.61 -9.06
CA SER A 77 12.12 -1.74 -9.96
C SER A 77 13.21 -0.73 -9.61
N GLY A 78 14.44 -0.99 -10.08
CA GLY A 78 15.52 -0.01 -9.95
C GLY A 78 15.15 1.33 -10.58
N LYS A 79 14.46 1.30 -11.72
CA LYS A 79 14.02 2.52 -12.40
C LYS A 79 13.02 3.32 -11.56
N MET A 80 12.10 2.67 -10.87
CA MET A 80 11.16 3.35 -9.96
C MET A 80 11.92 4.01 -8.81
N ILE A 81 12.86 3.30 -8.21
CA ILE A 81 13.70 3.83 -7.12
C ILE A 81 14.46 5.08 -7.58
N GLU A 82 15.08 5.02 -8.75
CA GLU A 82 15.80 6.17 -9.32
C GLU A 82 14.89 7.36 -9.54
N LYS A 83 13.72 7.16 -10.15
CA LYS A 83 12.78 8.24 -10.44
C LYS A 83 12.24 8.89 -9.17
N VAL A 84 11.89 8.10 -8.18
CA VAL A 84 11.38 8.63 -6.91
C VAL A 84 12.48 9.40 -6.17
N SER A 85 13.70 8.85 -6.11
CA SER A 85 14.80 9.55 -5.44
C SER A 85 15.14 10.86 -6.11
N ALA A 86 15.15 10.91 -7.44
CA ALA A 86 15.39 12.15 -8.19
C ALA A 86 14.29 13.19 -7.92
N PHE A 87 13.04 12.77 -7.96
CA PHE A 87 11.90 13.63 -7.63
C PHE A 87 12.02 14.20 -6.22
N MET A 88 12.43 13.39 -5.26
CA MET A 88 12.58 13.84 -3.87
C MET A 88 13.67 14.90 -3.72
N ILE A 89 14.79 14.73 -4.40
CA ILE A 89 15.88 15.74 -4.40
C ILE A 89 15.41 17.05 -5.02
N GLU A 90 14.74 16.99 -6.17
CA GLU A 90 14.22 18.18 -6.84
C GLU A 90 13.23 18.96 -5.97
N ASN A 91 12.44 18.26 -5.16
CA ASN A 91 11.40 18.86 -4.32
C ASN A 91 11.82 19.03 -2.87
N LYS A 92 13.11 18.81 -2.56
CA LYS A 92 13.69 18.99 -1.21
C LYS A 92 12.93 18.19 -0.14
N LEU A 93 12.58 16.95 -0.46
CA LEU A 93 11.87 16.05 0.42
C LEU A 93 12.83 15.19 1.24
N SER A 94 12.42 14.79 2.44
CA SER A 94 13.21 13.95 3.31
C SER A 94 13.11 12.48 2.93
N PHE A 95 14.23 11.77 2.86
CA PHE A 95 14.27 10.33 2.64
C PHE A 95 13.68 9.51 3.80
N ARG A 96 13.35 10.14 4.91
CA ARG A 96 12.53 9.49 5.97
C ARG A 96 11.17 9.04 5.44
N ASP A 97 10.67 9.74 4.43
CA ASP A 97 9.37 9.49 3.80
C ASP A 97 9.50 8.71 2.50
N PHE A 98 10.64 8.07 2.26
CA PHE A 98 10.93 7.39 1.00
C PHE A 98 9.85 6.37 0.64
N ASN A 99 9.44 5.55 1.62
CA ASN A 99 8.39 4.55 1.41
C ASN A 99 7.08 5.18 0.92
N ASP A 100 6.66 6.26 1.57
CA ASP A 100 5.43 6.97 1.19
C ASP A 100 5.49 7.50 -0.23
N TRP A 101 6.64 8.09 -0.61
CA TRP A 101 6.79 8.63 -1.95
C TRP A 101 6.86 7.56 -3.02
N ILE A 102 7.39 6.38 -2.71
CA ILE A 102 7.35 5.23 -3.63
C ILE A 102 5.90 4.81 -3.86
N ILE A 103 5.10 4.69 -2.83
CA ILE A 103 3.68 4.31 -2.94
C ILE A 103 2.90 5.38 -3.71
N ALA A 104 3.07 6.66 -3.37
CA ALA A 104 2.41 7.76 -4.06
C ALA A 104 2.79 7.80 -5.54
N TYR A 105 4.06 7.63 -5.84
CA TYR A 105 4.55 7.61 -7.22
C TYR A 105 4.00 6.43 -8.01
N ASP A 106 3.91 5.25 -7.40
CA ASP A 106 3.37 4.07 -8.07
C ASP A 106 1.92 4.31 -8.51
N SER A 107 1.11 4.87 -7.62
CA SER A 107 -0.27 5.25 -7.94
C SER A 107 -0.32 6.31 -9.04
N TYR A 108 0.54 7.34 -8.93
CA TYR A 108 0.63 8.42 -9.91
C TYR A 108 1.01 7.89 -11.29
N SER A 109 2.06 7.08 -11.39
CA SER A 109 2.58 6.57 -12.66
C SER A 109 1.60 5.64 -13.37
N ARG A 110 0.77 4.94 -12.61
CA ARG A 110 -0.28 4.06 -13.15
C ARG A 110 -1.59 4.80 -13.42
N ASN A 111 -1.70 6.04 -12.97
CA ASN A 111 -2.93 6.83 -13.06
C ASN A 111 -4.13 6.10 -12.43
N ILE A 112 -3.93 5.60 -11.23
CA ILE A 112 -4.96 4.88 -10.47
C ILE A 112 -5.15 5.52 -9.09
N HIS A 113 -6.29 5.24 -8.46
CA HIS A 113 -6.58 5.72 -7.12
C HIS A 113 -5.75 4.97 -6.08
N LEU A 114 -5.38 5.67 -5.02
CA LEU A 114 -4.78 5.05 -3.83
C LEU A 114 -5.83 4.89 -2.75
N VAL A 115 -5.77 3.77 -2.05
CA VAL A 115 -6.59 3.51 -0.86
C VAL A 115 -5.68 3.39 0.35
N THR A 116 -5.83 4.27 1.31
CA THR A 116 -5.05 4.27 2.56
C THR A 116 -5.83 4.95 3.68
N PHE A 117 -5.60 4.49 4.91
CA PHE A 117 -6.07 5.16 6.12
C PHE A 117 -5.09 6.23 6.62
N ASP A 118 -3.87 6.29 6.04
CA ASP A 118 -2.82 7.22 6.46
C ASP A 118 -3.07 8.62 5.89
N LYS A 119 -3.43 9.56 6.77
CA LYS A 119 -3.72 10.95 6.38
C LYS A 119 -2.50 11.68 5.83
N VAL A 120 -1.30 11.34 6.30
CA VAL A 120 -0.05 11.93 5.81
C VAL A 120 0.20 11.49 4.36
N LEU A 121 0.04 10.20 4.08
CA LEU A 121 0.18 9.67 2.73
C LEU A 121 -0.89 10.25 1.79
N GLN A 122 -2.11 10.39 2.25
CA GLN A 122 -3.18 11.04 1.47
C GLN A 122 -2.78 12.46 1.04
N ARG A 123 -2.20 13.25 1.95
CA ARG A 123 -1.74 14.61 1.62
C ARG A 123 -0.61 14.61 0.59
N LYS A 124 0.33 13.66 0.69
CA LYS A 124 1.41 13.50 -0.30
C LYS A 124 0.85 13.17 -1.68
N CYS A 125 -0.11 12.26 -1.73
CA CYS A 125 -0.79 11.89 -2.98
C CYS A 125 -1.48 13.09 -3.62
N LYS A 126 -2.16 13.90 -2.84
CA LYS A 126 -2.84 15.11 -3.34
C LYS A 126 -1.86 16.09 -3.97
N LYS A 127 -0.65 16.23 -3.40
CA LYS A 127 0.39 17.09 -3.99
C LYS A 127 0.85 16.60 -5.37
N LEU A 128 0.84 15.29 -5.60
CA LEU A 128 1.18 14.69 -6.89
C LEU A 128 0.00 14.67 -7.87
N GLY A 129 -1.20 15.02 -7.43
CA GLY A 129 -2.39 14.90 -8.23
C GLY A 129 -2.98 13.49 -8.25
N VAL A 130 -2.57 12.64 -7.32
CA VAL A 130 -3.13 11.29 -7.16
C VAL A 130 -4.47 11.37 -6.45
N GLN A 131 -5.47 10.73 -7.02
CA GLN A 131 -6.78 10.62 -6.39
C GLN A 131 -6.75 9.52 -5.33
N ILE A 132 -7.44 9.79 -4.23
CA ILE A 132 -7.56 8.84 -3.12
C ILE A 132 -9.02 8.42 -2.96
N ILE A 133 -9.22 7.18 -2.54
CA ILE A 133 -10.53 6.71 -2.11
C ILE A 133 -10.60 6.89 -0.60
N GLU A 134 -11.57 7.66 -0.15
CA GLU A 134 -11.80 7.85 1.27
C GLU A 134 -12.53 6.64 1.85
N ILE A 135 -12.08 6.23 3.02
CA ILE A 135 -12.64 5.09 3.73
C ILE A 135 -13.13 5.53 5.11
#